data_638a6bd3c561143d588b7189263abc55
#
_entry.id   638a6bd3c561143d588b7189263abc55
#
_cell.length_a   1.000
_cell.length_b   1.000
_cell.length_c   1.000
_cell.angle_alpha   90.00
_cell.angle_beta   90.00
_cell.angle_gamma   90.00
#
_symmetry.space_group_name_H-M   'P 1'
#
loop_
_entity.id
_entity.type
_entity.pdbx_description
1 polymer ?
#
loop_
_entity_poly.entity_id
_entity_poly.type
_entity_poly.pdbx_seq_one_letter_code
_entity_poly.pdbx_strand_id
1 'polypeptide(L)'
;MSYLKLVNNDYPNTHSKAEAIQVLEQYKTQLTAHEYDAILHSLCSHALESIYLNEKDILLSIAQLRDEITLDEIVELAKAL
;
A
#
# COMPACT_ATOMS: atom_id res chain seq x y z
N MET A 1 -14.36 -0.67 -8.94
CA MET A 1 -13.01 -0.82 -9.50
C MET A 1 -12.13 -1.58 -8.53
N SER A 2 -11.40 -2.55 -9.03
CA SER A 2 -10.54 -3.38 -8.18
C SER A 2 -9.13 -2.79 -8.10
N TYR A 3 -8.66 -2.49 -6.91
CA TYR A 3 -7.29 -2.03 -6.70
C TYR A 3 -6.27 -3.16 -6.91
N LEU A 4 -6.69 -4.40 -6.68
CA LEU A 4 -5.83 -5.55 -6.91
C LEU A 4 -5.35 -5.64 -8.36
N LYS A 5 -6.17 -5.23 -9.31
CA LYS A 5 -5.82 -5.23 -10.73
C LYS A 5 -4.72 -4.24 -11.09
N LEU A 6 -4.47 -3.26 -10.23
CA LEU A 6 -3.44 -2.25 -10.45
C LEU A 6 -2.07 -2.69 -9.92
N VAL A 7 -2.03 -3.78 -9.15
CA VAL A 7 -0.79 -4.26 -8.53
C VAL A 7 0.11 -4.90 -9.58
N ASN A 8 1.37 -4.43 -9.63
CA ASN A 8 2.39 -5.03 -10.49
C ASN A 8 3.77 -4.69 -9.93
N ASN A 9 4.84 -5.18 -10.56
CA ASN A 9 6.22 -4.98 -10.11
C ASN A 9 6.92 -3.77 -10.73
N ASP A 10 6.22 -2.98 -11.52
CA ASP A 10 6.83 -1.89 -12.29
C ASP A 10 6.88 -0.56 -11.52
N TYR A 11 6.30 -0.51 -10.33
CA TYR A 11 6.31 0.71 -9.53
C TYR A 11 7.70 0.95 -8.91
N PRO A 12 8.19 2.20 -8.97
CA PRO A 12 9.50 2.50 -8.39
C PRO A 12 9.50 2.35 -6.86
N ASN A 13 10.67 2.06 -6.33
CA ASN A 13 10.85 2.02 -4.89
C ASN A 13 10.81 3.44 -4.32
N THR A 14 10.31 3.55 -3.10
CA THR A 14 10.41 4.80 -2.33
C THR A 14 11.64 4.74 -1.43
N HIS A 15 12.17 5.91 -1.10
CA HIS A 15 13.41 6.00 -0.34
C HIS A 15 13.25 6.81 0.96
N SER A 16 12.05 7.28 1.26
CA SER A 16 11.77 8.02 2.49
C SER A 16 10.31 7.93 2.85
N LYS A 17 10.01 8.25 4.12
CA LYS A 17 8.63 8.34 4.60
C LYS A 17 7.85 9.40 3.81
N ALA A 18 8.50 10.52 3.50
CA ALA A 18 7.85 11.60 2.74
C ALA A 18 7.42 11.14 1.35
N GLU A 19 8.28 10.37 0.66
CA GLU A 19 7.93 9.82 -0.66
C GLU A 19 6.76 8.85 -0.56
N ALA A 20 6.76 7.98 0.46
CA ALA A 20 5.66 7.04 0.66
C ALA A 20 4.34 7.77 0.92
N ILE A 21 4.37 8.83 1.72
CA ILE A 21 3.19 9.64 1.98
C ILE A 21 2.69 10.33 0.71
N GLN A 22 3.59 10.82 -0.13
CA GLN A 22 3.22 11.43 -1.40
C GLN A 22 2.46 10.44 -2.30
N VAL A 23 2.90 9.18 -2.33
CA VAL A 23 2.21 8.14 -3.09
C VAL A 23 0.80 7.91 -2.51
N LEU A 24 0.70 7.80 -1.20
CA LEU A 24 -0.60 7.61 -0.53
C LEU A 24 -1.54 8.78 -0.82
N GLU A 25 -1.03 10.01 -0.82
CA GLU A 25 -1.84 11.21 -1.10
C GLU A 25 -2.51 11.16 -2.47
N GLN A 26 -1.91 10.50 -3.45
CA GLN A 26 -2.50 10.36 -4.79
C GLN A 26 -3.83 9.61 -4.75
N TYR A 27 -4.04 8.78 -3.74
CA TYR A 27 -5.25 7.97 -3.59
C TYR A 27 -6.22 8.50 -2.54
N LYS A 28 -5.85 9.59 -1.84
CA LYS A 28 -6.61 10.09 -0.70
C LYS A 28 -8.08 10.37 -1.03
N THR A 29 -8.35 10.94 -2.20
CA THR A 29 -9.72 11.27 -2.60
C THR A 29 -10.58 10.05 -2.89
N GLN A 30 -9.95 8.90 -3.11
CA GLN A 30 -10.62 7.64 -3.39
C GLN A 30 -10.85 6.80 -2.12
N LEU A 31 -10.28 7.24 -0.99
CA LEU A 31 -10.32 6.49 0.26
C LEU A 31 -11.23 7.18 1.27
N THR A 32 -11.87 6.37 2.14
CA THR A 32 -12.54 6.93 3.30
C THR A 32 -11.49 7.43 4.30
N ALA A 33 -11.89 8.28 5.24
CA ALA A 33 -10.98 8.74 6.29
C ALA A 33 -10.40 7.57 7.08
N HIS A 34 -11.22 6.56 7.36
CA HIS A 34 -10.77 5.36 8.07
C HIS A 34 -9.71 4.58 7.28
N GLU A 35 -9.93 4.39 5.99
CA GLU A 35 -8.98 3.69 5.12
C GLU A 35 -7.65 4.45 5.04
N TYR A 36 -7.72 5.75 4.83
CA TYR A 36 -6.54 6.59 4.75
C TYR A 36 -5.73 6.52 6.05
N ASP A 37 -6.40 6.69 7.20
CA ASP A 37 -5.73 6.66 8.49
C ASP A 37 -5.09 5.31 8.77
N ALA A 38 -5.75 4.22 8.42
CA ALA A 38 -5.22 2.86 8.61
C ALA A 38 -3.94 2.65 7.80
N ILE A 39 -3.95 3.06 6.54
CA ILE A 39 -2.78 2.91 5.66
C ILE A 39 -1.66 3.84 6.12
N LEU A 40 -1.97 5.08 6.48
CA LEU A 40 -0.98 6.02 6.98
C LEU A 40 -0.30 5.50 8.24
N HIS A 41 -1.06 4.92 9.16
CA HIS A 41 -0.54 4.34 10.39
C HIS A 41 0.44 3.19 10.07
N SER A 42 0.05 2.30 9.18
CA SER A 42 0.91 1.19 8.74
C SER A 42 2.18 1.70 8.07
N LEU A 43 2.05 2.70 7.20
CA LEU A 43 3.18 3.33 6.50
C LEU A 43 4.19 3.92 7.51
N CYS A 44 3.69 4.63 8.52
CA CYS A 44 4.54 5.24 9.54
C CYS A 44 5.24 4.17 10.39
N SER A 45 4.55 3.08 10.73
CA SER A 45 5.12 1.97 11.49
C SER A 45 6.26 1.31 10.72
N HIS A 46 6.10 1.08 9.43
CA HIS A 46 7.16 0.51 8.59
C HIS A 46 8.34 1.46 8.46
N ALA A 47 8.07 2.77 8.38
CA ALA A 47 9.15 3.77 8.27
C ALA A 47 10.04 3.79 9.50
N LEU A 48 9.52 3.47 10.68
CA LEU A 48 10.33 3.34 11.90
C LEU A 48 11.40 2.25 11.78
N GLU A 49 11.15 1.25 10.94
CA GLU A 49 12.08 0.16 10.67
C GLU A 49 12.84 0.37 9.35
N SER A 50 12.82 1.59 8.81
CA SER A 50 13.44 1.94 7.54
C SER A 50 12.86 1.21 6.34
N ILE A 51 11.60 0.78 6.43
CA ILE A 51 10.87 0.17 5.34
C ILE A 51 9.90 1.20 4.80
N TYR A 52 10.03 1.54 3.52
CA TYR A 52 9.22 2.58 2.89
C TYR A 52 8.30 1.95 1.85
N LEU A 53 6.99 2.13 2.05
CA LEU A 53 5.99 1.56 1.16
C LEU A 53 5.99 2.28 -0.19
N ASN A 54 6.01 1.53 -1.28
CA ASN A 54 5.85 2.09 -2.60
C ASN A 54 4.40 1.96 -3.05
N GLU A 55 4.10 2.36 -4.28
CA GLU A 55 2.74 2.34 -4.79
C GLU A 55 2.13 0.94 -4.80
N LYS A 56 2.93 -0.09 -5.12
CA LYS A 56 2.48 -1.48 -5.06
C LYS A 56 2.00 -1.86 -3.67
N ASP A 57 2.79 -1.52 -2.64
CA ASP A 57 2.45 -1.84 -1.26
C ASP A 57 1.18 -1.12 -0.81
N ILE A 58 1.02 0.13 -1.22
CA ILE A 58 -0.17 0.92 -0.90
C ILE A 58 -1.41 0.36 -1.58
N LEU A 59 -1.29 -0.04 -2.86
CA LEU A 59 -2.40 -0.67 -3.58
C LEU A 59 -2.80 -1.99 -2.93
N LEU A 60 -1.84 -2.80 -2.49
CA LEU A 60 -2.13 -4.04 -1.76
C LEU A 60 -2.84 -3.75 -0.44
N SER A 61 -2.44 -2.69 0.27
CA SER A 61 -3.10 -2.28 1.51
C SER A 61 -4.55 -1.89 1.28
N ILE A 62 -4.82 -1.14 0.22
CA ILE A 62 -6.19 -0.75 -0.14
C ILE A 62 -7.02 -1.99 -0.47
N ALA A 63 -6.46 -2.89 -1.28
CA ALA A 63 -7.14 -4.13 -1.66
C ALA A 63 -7.47 -4.98 -0.43
N GLN A 64 -6.55 -5.07 0.53
CA GLN A 64 -6.77 -5.81 1.76
C GLN A 64 -7.90 -5.19 2.59
N LEU A 65 -7.91 -3.88 2.75
CA LEU A 65 -8.95 -3.18 3.51
C LEU A 65 -10.34 -3.33 2.88
N ARG A 66 -10.39 -3.52 1.57
CA ARG A 66 -11.64 -3.71 0.84
C ARG A 66 -11.99 -5.16 0.60
N ASP A 67 -11.29 -6.08 1.27
CA ASP A 67 -11.50 -7.52 1.18
C ASP A 67 -11.32 -8.09 -0.24
N GLU A 68 -10.51 -7.41 -1.07
CA GLU A 68 -10.17 -7.92 -2.41
C GLU A 68 -9.11 -9.01 -2.35
N ILE A 69 -8.34 -9.05 -1.27
CA ILE A 69 -7.26 -10.02 -1.07
C ILE A 69 -7.06 -10.25 0.42
N THR A 70 -6.75 -11.50 0.79
CA THR A 70 -6.46 -11.85 2.18
C THR A 70 -4.97 -11.66 2.47
N LEU A 71 -4.61 -11.64 3.76
CA LEU A 71 -3.20 -11.56 4.16
C LEU A 71 -2.40 -12.74 3.63
N ASP A 72 -2.97 -13.95 3.65
CA ASP A 72 -2.31 -15.15 3.12
C ASP A 72 -2.05 -15.01 1.62
N GLU A 73 -3.00 -14.46 0.87
CA GLU A 73 -2.84 -14.22 -0.56
C GLU A 73 -1.76 -13.17 -0.83
N ILE A 74 -1.64 -12.15 0.02
CA ILE A 74 -0.58 -11.13 -0.09
C ILE A 74 0.78 -11.80 0.07
N VAL A 75 0.94 -12.70 1.05
CA VAL A 75 2.18 -13.42 1.27
C VAL A 75 2.54 -14.27 0.06
N GLU A 76 1.57 -14.98 -0.51
CA GLU A 76 1.80 -15.80 -1.71
C GLU A 76 2.18 -14.94 -2.91
N LEU A 77 1.51 -13.80 -3.09
CA LEU A 77 1.83 -12.88 -4.17
C LEU A 77 3.26 -12.33 -4.04
N ALA A 78 3.67 -11.99 -2.83
CA ALA A 78 5.01 -11.50 -2.55
C ALA A 78 6.08 -12.54 -2.87
N LYS A 79 5.79 -13.83 -2.63
CA LYS A 79 6.71 -14.92 -2.97
C LYS A 79 6.80 -15.14 -4.47
N ALA A 80 5.71 -14.91 -5.20
CA ALA A 80 5.66 -15.12 -6.64
C ALA A 80 6.31 -13.97 -7.42
N LEU A 81 6.38 -12.82 -6.82
CA LEU A 81 6.96 -11.62 -7.42
C LEU A 81 8.41 -11.46 -6.94
#